data_e50e161c335bfc9c46d31459ff2749d8
#
_entry.id   e50e161c335bfc9c46d31459ff2749d8
#
_cell.length_a   1.000
_cell.length_b   1.000
_cell.length_c   1.000
_cell.angle_alpha   90.00
_cell.angle_beta   90.00
_cell.angle_gamma   90.00
#
_symmetry.space_group_name_H-M   'P 1'
#
loop_
_entity.id
_entity.type
_entity.pdbx_description
1 polymer ?
#
loop_
_entity_poly.entity_id
_entity_poly.type
_entity_poly.pdbx_seq_one_letter_code
_entity_poly.pdbx_strand_id
1 'polypeptide(L)'
;MKIETLKKAEEFKQGHLNLVQYFLKKGCKFTVKDLGSGAVSLANSSNYERIKKAINEYDTHLEIWKDDRLVSKVWIIPYNEGIDTIADYYVSKEIDDWSNKFEKTMEQLN
;
A
#
# COMPACT_ATOMS: atom_id res chain seq x y z
N MET A 1 -8.85 -23.70 8.07
CA MET A 1 -8.52 -22.28 7.87
C MET A 1 -9.80 -21.49 7.69
N LYS A 2 -9.92 -20.36 8.36
CA LYS A 2 -11.13 -19.51 8.27
C LYS A 2 -11.15 -18.80 6.91
N ILE A 3 -12.35 -18.61 6.37
CA ILE A 3 -12.56 -17.89 5.10
C ILE A 3 -11.93 -16.49 5.12
N GLU A 4 -12.06 -15.79 6.24
CA GLU A 4 -11.47 -14.46 6.41
C GLU A 4 -9.95 -14.46 6.26
N THR A 5 -9.27 -15.49 6.78
CA THR A 5 -7.82 -15.64 6.65
C THR A 5 -7.43 -15.85 5.20
N LEU A 6 -8.21 -16.65 4.46
CA LEU A 6 -7.98 -16.88 3.02
C LEU A 6 -8.17 -15.61 2.22
N LYS A 7 -9.22 -14.83 2.52
CA LYS A 7 -9.49 -13.56 1.84
C LYS A 7 -8.36 -12.55 2.07
N LYS A 8 -7.85 -12.46 3.31
CA LYS A 8 -6.73 -11.57 3.62
C LYS A 8 -5.45 -12.02 2.90
N ALA A 9 -5.20 -13.33 2.84
CA ALA A 9 -4.03 -13.84 2.12
C ALA A 9 -4.08 -13.46 0.65
N GLU A 10 -5.25 -13.63 0.00
CA GLU A 10 -5.43 -13.22 -1.40
C GLU A 10 -5.30 -11.71 -1.58
N GLU A 11 -5.88 -10.95 -0.66
CA GLU A 11 -5.81 -9.49 -0.67
C GLU A 11 -4.36 -9.01 -0.65
N PHE A 12 -3.52 -9.61 0.19
CA PHE A 12 -2.13 -9.20 0.34
C PHE A 12 -1.20 -9.67 -0.79
N LYS A 13 -1.72 -10.37 -1.78
CA LYS A 13 -1.04 -10.57 -3.05
C LYS A 13 -1.06 -9.31 -3.91
N GLN A 14 -1.99 -8.39 -3.64
CA GLN A 14 -1.99 -7.08 -4.28
C GLN A 14 -0.91 -6.21 -3.65
N GLY A 15 0.01 -5.72 -4.45
CA GLY A 15 1.19 -5.00 -3.96
C GLY A 15 0.86 -3.83 -3.07
N HIS A 16 -0.12 -3.00 -3.47
CA HIS A 16 -0.48 -1.81 -2.70
C HIS A 16 -1.08 -2.16 -1.33
N LEU A 17 -1.88 -3.22 -1.23
CA LEU A 17 -2.47 -3.62 0.06
C LEU A 17 -1.43 -4.28 0.96
N ASN A 18 -0.53 -5.05 0.39
CA ASN A 18 0.61 -5.61 1.11
C ASN A 18 1.50 -4.49 1.67
N LEU A 19 1.79 -3.49 0.85
CA LEU A 19 2.59 -2.33 1.25
C LEU A 19 1.93 -1.59 2.42
N VAL A 20 0.64 -1.33 2.35
CA VAL A 20 -0.09 -0.65 3.42
C VAL A 20 0.02 -1.45 4.73
N GLN A 21 -0.24 -2.75 4.68
CA GLN A 21 -0.14 -3.61 5.85
C GLN A 21 1.26 -3.60 6.45
N TYR A 22 2.29 -3.70 5.61
CA TYR A 22 3.67 -3.70 6.03
C TYR A 22 4.03 -2.42 6.81
N PHE A 23 3.70 -1.26 6.24
CA PHE A 23 4.06 0.02 6.86
C PHE A 23 3.20 0.35 8.08
N LEU A 24 1.95 -0.10 8.12
CA LEU A 24 1.13 0.04 9.34
C LEU A 24 1.76 -0.71 10.51
N LYS A 25 2.30 -1.90 10.27
CA LYS A 25 3.02 -2.66 11.30
C LYS A 25 4.29 -1.96 11.77
N LYS A 26 4.84 -1.09 10.96
CA LYS A 26 6.02 -0.28 11.30
C LYS A 26 5.65 1.02 12.02
N GLY A 27 4.37 1.25 12.30
CA GLY A 27 3.91 2.45 12.98
C GLY A 27 3.72 3.66 12.07
N CYS A 28 3.64 3.44 10.76
CA CYS A 28 3.43 4.52 9.80
C CYS A 28 1.96 4.87 9.67
N LYS A 29 1.70 6.07 9.14
CA LYS A 29 0.37 6.56 8.78
C LYS A 29 0.34 6.91 7.31
N PHE A 30 -0.85 6.89 6.73
CA PHE A 30 -1.04 7.12 5.30
C PHE A 30 -1.95 8.31 5.06
N THR A 31 -1.58 9.10 4.05
CA THR A 31 -2.45 10.09 3.44
C THR A 31 -2.74 9.63 2.02
N VAL A 32 -4.01 9.58 1.66
CA VAL A 32 -4.48 9.11 0.36
C VAL A 32 -4.99 10.28 -0.44
N LYS A 33 -4.49 10.44 -1.66
CA LYS A 33 -4.88 11.53 -2.56
C LYS A 33 -5.36 10.98 -3.88
N ASP A 34 -6.36 11.66 -4.47
CA ASP A 34 -6.76 11.41 -5.85
C ASP A 34 -5.67 11.92 -6.78
N LEU A 35 -5.19 11.07 -7.69
CA LEU A 35 -4.11 11.44 -8.60
C LEU A 35 -4.52 12.54 -9.59
N GLY A 36 -5.76 12.51 -10.05
CA GLY A 36 -6.26 13.47 -11.04
C GLY A 36 -6.43 14.87 -10.48
N SER A 37 -7.06 15.00 -9.31
CA SER A 37 -7.39 16.30 -8.70
C SER A 37 -6.40 16.75 -7.64
N GLY A 38 -5.64 15.83 -7.06
CA GLY A 38 -4.78 16.09 -5.92
C GLY A 38 -5.54 16.23 -4.60
N ALA A 39 -6.86 16.03 -4.61
CA ALA A 39 -7.68 16.14 -3.41
C ALA A 39 -7.36 15.03 -2.41
N VAL A 40 -7.31 15.39 -1.12
CA VAL A 40 -7.06 14.43 -0.04
C VAL A 40 -8.35 13.65 0.24
N SER A 41 -8.30 12.35 0.03
CA SER A 41 -9.43 11.44 0.34
C SER A 41 -9.38 10.98 1.78
N LEU A 42 -8.19 10.83 2.36
CA LEU A 42 -7.99 10.40 3.74
C LEU A 42 -6.65 10.95 4.23
N ALA A 43 -6.63 11.57 5.41
CA ALA A 43 -5.42 12.18 5.95
C ALA A 43 -4.92 11.46 7.19
N ASN A 44 -3.62 11.18 7.23
CA ASN A 44 -2.90 10.68 8.41
C ASN A 44 -3.59 9.52 9.13
N SER A 45 -4.02 8.51 8.38
CA SER A 45 -4.75 7.37 8.92
C SER A 45 -3.82 6.19 9.19
N SER A 46 -4.07 5.49 10.29
CA SER A 46 -3.46 4.20 10.61
C SER A 46 -4.49 3.07 10.55
N ASN A 47 -5.67 3.34 10.04
CA ASN A 47 -6.75 2.36 9.93
C ASN A 47 -6.71 1.70 8.55
N TYR A 48 -6.38 0.42 8.51
CA TYR A 48 -6.23 -0.34 7.27
C TYR A 48 -7.50 -0.30 6.40
N GLU A 49 -8.67 -0.54 7.00
CA GLU A 49 -9.93 -0.60 6.25
C GLU A 49 -10.29 0.76 5.63
N ARG A 50 -10.02 1.85 6.34
CA ARG A 50 -10.24 3.20 5.81
C ARG A 50 -9.28 3.51 4.67
N ILE A 51 -8.01 3.12 4.82
CA ILE A 51 -6.99 3.34 3.78
C ILE A 51 -7.38 2.54 2.53
N LYS A 52 -7.71 1.27 2.69
CA LYS A 52 -8.14 0.41 1.60
C LYS A 52 -9.35 0.99 0.87
N LYS A 53 -10.35 1.46 1.62
CA LYS A 53 -11.56 2.07 1.04
C LYS A 53 -11.25 3.36 0.30
N ALA A 54 -10.30 4.15 0.79
CA ALA A 54 -9.89 5.40 0.15
C ALA A 54 -9.11 5.13 -1.15
N ILE A 55 -8.38 4.01 -1.23
CA ILE A 55 -7.76 3.53 -2.46
C ILE A 55 -8.85 2.80 -3.25
N ASN A 56 -9.61 3.55 -4.04
CA ASN A 56 -10.73 3.00 -4.79
C ASN A 56 -10.30 2.51 -6.18
N GLU A 57 -11.22 2.50 -7.14
CA GLU A 57 -10.98 1.98 -8.48
C GLU A 57 -10.10 2.87 -9.36
N TYR A 58 -9.75 4.05 -8.90
CA TYR A 58 -9.01 5.05 -9.68
C TYR A 58 -7.56 5.15 -9.25
N ASP A 59 -6.74 5.68 -10.13
CA ASP A 59 -5.33 5.93 -9.84
C ASP A 59 -5.21 6.80 -8.60
N THR A 60 -4.35 6.38 -7.69
CA THR A 60 -4.26 6.94 -6.35
C THR A 60 -2.81 7.27 -6.01
N HIS A 61 -2.63 8.30 -5.23
CA HIS A 61 -1.34 8.71 -4.70
C HIS A 61 -1.34 8.52 -3.18
N LEU A 62 -0.40 7.71 -2.68
CA LEU A 62 -0.21 7.50 -1.24
C LEU A 62 1.00 8.24 -0.75
N GLU A 63 0.86 8.89 0.41
CA GLU A 63 2.00 9.36 1.18
C GLU A 63 2.14 8.50 2.42
N ILE A 64 3.35 8.00 2.67
CA ILE A 64 3.67 7.18 3.83
C ILE A 64 4.45 8.04 4.82
N TRP A 65 3.91 8.19 6.01
CA TRP A 65 4.50 9.04 7.04
C TRP A 65 4.82 8.25 8.29
N LYS A 66 6.01 8.49 8.86
CA LYS A 66 6.34 8.01 10.20
C LYS A 66 6.68 9.23 11.05
N ASP A 67 5.83 9.48 12.06
CA ASP A 67 5.87 10.72 12.83
C ASP A 67 5.77 11.90 11.85
N ASP A 68 6.70 12.83 11.87
CA ASP A 68 6.69 13.99 10.97
C ASP A 68 7.54 13.80 9.71
N ARG A 69 8.03 12.57 9.47
CA ARG A 69 8.91 12.28 8.35
C ARG A 69 8.16 11.58 7.22
N LEU A 70 8.30 12.10 6.02
CA LEU A 70 7.79 11.44 4.82
C LEU A 70 8.71 10.28 4.46
N VAL A 71 8.21 9.04 4.57
CA VAL A 71 8.97 7.82 4.23
C VAL A 71 9.04 7.63 2.73
N SER A 72 7.91 7.76 2.05
CA SER A 72 7.85 7.64 0.60
C SER A 72 6.53 8.18 0.07
N LYS A 73 6.48 8.40 -1.24
CA LYS A 73 5.26 8.64 -2.00
C LYS A 73 5.12 7.50 -3.00
N VAL A 74 3.92 6.98 -3.16
CA VAL A 74 3.66 5.82 -4.00
C VAL A 74 2.47 6.11 -4.91
N TRP A 75 2.64 5.82 -6.20
CA TRP A 75 1.57 5.94 -7.20
C TRP A 75 0.99 4.55 -7.43
N ILE A 76 -0.34 4.43 -7.30
CA ILE A 76 -1.03 3.15 -7.29
C ILE A 76 -2.04 3.08 -8.42
N ILE A 77 -2.03 1.94 -9.11
CA ILE A 77 -3.03 1.57 -10.12
C ILE A 77 -3.79 0.36 -9.57
N PRO A 78 -4.87 0.60 -8.79
CA PRO A 78 -5.49 -0.46 -8.00
C PRO A 78 -6.17 -1.56 -8.81
N TYR A 79 -6.48 -1.31 -10.09
CA TYR A 79 -7.08 -2.31 -10.97
C TYR A 79 -6.07 -3.23 -11.65
N ASN A 80 -4.77 -3.03 -11.43
CA ASN A 80 -3.72 -3.97 -11.86
C ASN A 80 -3.61 -5.11 -10.85
N GLU A 81 -2.70 -6.04 -11.10
CA GLU A 81 -2.52 -7.21 -10.24
C GLU A 81 -1.09 -7.31 -9.70
N GLY A 82 -0.95 -7.88 -8.51
CA GLY A 82 0.34 -8.15 -7.89
C GLY A 82 1.16 -6.89 -7.69
N ILE A 83 2.44 -6.94 -8.06
CA ILE A 83 3.35 -5.80 -7.94
C ILE A 83 2.98 -4.66 -8.91
N ASP A 84 2.24 -4.97 -9.98
CA ASP A 84 1.87 -3.98 -10.98
C ASP A 84 0.83 -2.97 -10.48
N THR A 85 0.28 -3.17 -9.27
CA THR A 85 -0.52 -2.15 -8.62
C THR A 85 0.33 -0.96 -8.18
N ILE A 86 1.64 -1.13 -8.08
CA ILE A 86 2.59 -0.06 -7.77
C ILE A 86 3.17 0.46 -9.08
N ALA A 87 2.71 1.63 -9.50
CA ALA A 87 3.16 2.22 -10.76
C ALA A 87 4.53 2.88 -10.63
N ASP A 88 4.77 3.57 -9.51
CA ASP A 88 6.02 4.27 -9.25
C ASP A 88 6.10 4.61 -7.76
N TYR A 89 7.29 4.95 -7.29
CA TYR A 89 7.48 5.35 -5.89
C TYR A 89 8.78 6.14 -5.73
N TYR A 90 8.83 6.96 -4.68
CA TYR A 90 10.08 7.62 -4.28
C TYR A 90 10.95 6.59 -3.57
N VAL A 91 12.18 6.43 -4.07
CA VAL A 91 13.13 5.46 -3.52
C VAL A 91 13.50 5.83 -2.08
N SER A 92 13.39 4.85 -1.20
CA SER A 92 13.88 4.94 0.17
C SER A 92 14.30 3.54 0.60
N LYS A 93 15.15 3.46 1.63
CA LYS A 93 15.58 2.16 2.15
C LYS A 93 14.37 1.34 2.61
N GLU A 94 13.43 1.99 3.26
CA GLU A 94 12.25 1.32 3.81
C GLU A 94 11.38 0.71 2.70
N ILE A 95 11.18 1.42 1.59
CA ILE A 95 10.37 0.90 0.49
C ILE A 95 11.10 -0.21 -0.27
N ASP A 96 12.42 -0.11 -0.39
CA ASP A 96 13.23 -1.17 -1.01
C ASP A 96 13.19 -2.45 -0.15
N ASP A 97 13.26 -2.32 1.16
CA ASP A 97 13.13 -3.46 2.08
C ASP A 97 11.76 -4.14 1.92
N TRP A 98 10.69 -3.34 1.81
CA TRP A 98 9.36 -3.89 1.56
C TRP A 98 9.31 -4.63 0.22
N SER A 99 9.81 -4.01 -0.84
CA SER A 99 9.79 -4.58 -2.20
C SER A 99 10.50 -5.93 -2.24
N ASN A 100 11.67 -6.03 -1.62
CA ASN A 100 12.44 -7.27 -1.55
C ASN A 100 11.68 -8.36 -0.80
N LYS A 101 11.03 -8.03 0.30
CA LYS A 101 10.22 -8.99 1.08
C LYS A 101 8.99 -9.43 0.30
N PHE A 102 8.35 -8.51 -0.40
CA PHE A 102 7.18 -8.81 -1.22
C PHE A 102 7.54 -9.80 -2.33
N GLU A 103 8.64 -9.56 -3.06
CA GLU A 103 9.12 -10.47 -4.09
C GLU A 103 9.35 -11.88 -3.56
N LYS A 104 10.04 -12.00 -2.43
CA LYS A 104 10.31 -13.30 -1.81
C LYS A 104 9.04 -14.02 -1.41
N THR A 105 8.07 -13.28 -0.86
CA THR A 105 6.79 -13.86 -0.46
C THR A 105 6.04 -14.38 -1.68
N MET A 106 6.02 -13.62 -2.77
CA MET A 106 5.34 -14.04 -4.00
C MET A 106 6.00 -15.27 -4.63
N GLU A 107 7.31 -15.34 -4.62
CA GLU A 107 8.06 -16.50 -5.11
C GLU A 107 7.70 -17.78 -4.34
N GLN A 108 7.55 -17.67 -3.01
CA GLN A 108 7.20 -18.80 -2.15
C GLN A 108 5.75 -19.28 -2.35
N LEU A 109 4.87 -18.42 -2.80
CA LEU A 109 3.45 -18.76 -3.04
C LEU A 109 3.19 -19.36 -4.41
N ASN A 110 4.15 -19.27 -5.30
CA ASN A 110 4.05 -19.85 -6.64
C ASN A 110 4.70 -21.27 -6.63
#